data_d29115d430f87a820f2e0203b368cb40
#
_entry.id   d29115d430f87a820f2e0203b368cb40
#
_cell.length_a   1.000
_cell.length_b   1.000
_cell.length_c   1.000
_cell.angle_alpha   90.00
_cell.angle_beta   90.00
_cell.angle_gamma   90.00
#
_symmetry.space_group_name_H-M   'P 1'
#
loop_
_entity.id
_entity.type
_entity.pdbx_description
1 polymer ?
#
loop_
_entity_poly.entity_id
_entity_poly.type
_entity_poly.pdbx_seq_one_letter_code
_entity_poly.pdbx_strand_id
1 'polypeptide(L)'
;NSNAHLSKVSDYPIEVVTGPEFITGSTRMKSGTAQKLILNMISTSIMIILGRVADNKMVNMQLTNKKLIDRGVKILMDTLKIGHYETAKNLLIQHGSVSKAIESYRP
;
A
#
# COMPACT_ATOMS: atom_id res chain seq x y z
N ASN A 1 -20.45 4.80 14.00
CA ASN A 1 -21.78 4.98 14.60
C ASN A 1 -22.84 4.91 13.52
N SER A 2 -23.97 4.27 13.80
CA SER A 2 -25.12 4.28 12.91
C SER A 2 -25.72 5.68 12.83
N ASN A 3 -26.25 6.05 11.66
CA ASN A 3 -26.89 7.33 11.40
C ASN A 3 -26.00 8.56 11.71
N ALA A 4 -24.70 8.45 11.50
CA ALA A 4 -23.79 9.57 11.68
C ALA A 4 -24.12 10.71 10.70
N HIS A 5 -23.85 11.97 11.10
CA HIS A 5 -24.07 13.11 10.21
C HIS A 5 -23.31 12.97 8.88
N LEU A 6 -22.09 12.42 8.94
CA LEU A 6 -21.26 12.15 7.77
C LEU A 6 -21.94 11.18 6.80
N SER A 7 -22.66 10.18 7.30
CA SER A 7 -23.36 9.19 6.46
C SER A 7 -24.47 9.82 5.61
N LYS A 8 -25.05 10.93 6.07
CA LYS A 8 -26.12 11.64 5.34
C LYS A 8 -25.63 12.49 4.18
N VAL A 9 -24.35 12.83 4.17
CA VAL A 9 -23.71 13.69 3.16
C VAL A 9 -22.68 12.96 2.30
N SER A 10 -22.48 11.67 2.56
CA SER A 10 -21.55 10.82 1.80
C SER A 10 -22.29 10.06 0.70
N ASP A 11 -21.71 9.98 -0.49
CA ASP A 11 -22.23 9.15 -1.59
C ASP A 11 -22.20 7.66 -1.26
N TYR A 12 -21.16 7.22 -0.54
CA TYR A 12 -20.95 5.83 -0.12
C TYR A 12 -20.58 5.78 1.36
N PRO A 13 -21.56 5.84 2.28
CA PRO A 13 -21.30 5.81 3.70
C PRO A 13 -20.87 4.42 4.17
N ILE A 14 -19.80 4.35 4.96
CA ILE A 14 -19.34 3.14 5.63
C ILE A 14 -19.54 3.31 7.12
N GLU A 15 -20.57 2.70 7.66
CA GLU A 15 -20.90 2.74 9.08
C GLU A 15 -20.39 1.49 9.79
N VAL A 16 -19.63 1.68 10.88
CA VAL A 16 -19.17 0.60 11.75
C VAL A 16 -19.60 0.87 13.17
N VAL A 17 -20.39 -0.02 13.71
CA VAL A 17 -20.88 0.04 15.09
C VAL A 17 -19.95 -0.81 15.96
N THR A 18 -19.09 -0.16 16.72
CA THR A 18 -18.07 -0.83 17.57
C THR A 18 -18.57 -1.11 19.00
N GLY A 19 -19.78 -0.66 19.34
CA GLY A 19 -20.31 -0.73 20.70
C GLY A 19 -19.58 0.22 21.68
N PRO A 20 -19.86 0.10 22.98
CA PRO A 20 -19.24 0.96 23.99
C PRO A 20 -17.75 0.72 24.08
N GLU A 21 -16.99 1.81 24.30
CA GLU A 21 -15.56 1.75 24.56
C GLU A 21 -15.27 1.12 25.92
N PHE A 22 -14.06 0.57 26.09
CA PHE A 22 -13.61 0.04 27.36
C PHE A 22 -13.50 1.16 28.42
N ILE A 23 -13.02 2.34 28.01
CA ILE A 23 -13.00 3.55 28.85
C ILE A 23 -14.01 4.52 28.26
N THR A 24 -15.09 4.80 28.99
CA THR A 24 -16.17 5.68 28.54
C THR A 24 -15.63 7.06 28.14
N GLY A 25 -16.04 7.54 26.98
CA GLY A 25 -15.61 8.82 26.42
C GLY A 25 -14.26 8.79 25.69
N SER A 26 -13.50 7.69 25.74
CA SER A 26 -12.23 7.56 25.03
C SER A 26 -12.37 6.68 23.77
N THR A 27 -12.58 7.31 22.61
CA THR A 27 -12.90 6.63 21.34
C THR A 27 -11.73 6.03 20.59
N ARG A 28 -10.58 5.84 21.25
CA ARG A 28 -9.34 5.40 20.60
C ARG A 28 -9.21 3.89 20.41
N MET A 29 -9.72 3.08 21.36
CA MET A 29 -9.47 1.64 21.37
C MET A 29 -10.29 0.89 20.31
N LYS A 30 -11.60 1.05 20.30
CA LYS A 30 -12.48 0.40 19.33
C LYS A 30 -12.73 1.25 18.11
N SER A 31 -13.27 2.46 18.27
CA SER A 31 -13.64 3.32 17.14
C SER A 31 -12.44 3.79 16.34
N GLY A 32 -11.36 4.23 17.00
CA GLY A 32 -10.14 4.65 16.32
C GLY A 32 -9.44 3.49 15.60
N THR A 33 -9.45 2.29 16.19
CA THR A 33 -8.92 1.08 15.53
C THR A 33 -9.74 0.69 14.32
N ALA A 34 -11.07 0.69 14.44
CA ALA A 34 -11.98 0.39 13.33
C ALA A 34 -11.79 1.38 12.17
N GLN A 35 -11.72 2.68 12.46
CA GLN A 35 -11.45 3.72 11.46
C GLN A 35 -10.13 3.48 10.74
N LYS A 36 -9.05 3.22 11.48
CA LYS A 36 -7.73 2.91 10.89
C LYS A 36 -7.80 1.70 9.96
N LEU A 37 -8.45 0.62 10.37
CA LEU A 37 -8.58 -0.59 9.56
C LEU A 37 -9.35 -0.34 8.26
N ILE A 38 -10.45 0.39 8.33
CA ILE A 38 -11.26 0.74 7.15
C ILE A 38 -10.43 1.58 6.17
N LEU A 39 -9.77 2.64 6.64
CA LEU A 39 -8.94 3.48 5.80
C LEU A 39 -7.78 2.71 5.16
N ASN A 40 -7.16 1.79 5.90
CA ASN A 40 -6.11 0.93 5.36
C ASN A 40 -6.66 -0.05 4.31
N MET A 41 -7.83 -0.65 4.52
CA MET A 41 -8.46 -1.52 3.52
C MET A 41 -8.79 -0.76 2.25
N ILE A 42 -9.39 0.43 2.35
CA ILE A 42 -9.72 1.28 1.20
C ILE A 42 -8.45 1.63 0.42
N SER A 43 -7.44 2.20 1.08
CA SER A 43 -6.20 2.62 0.42
C SER A 43 -5.45 1.47 -0.20
N THR A 44 -5.38 0.32 0.46
CA THR A 44 -4.73 -0.89 -0.08
C THR A 44 -5.47 -1.41 -1.29
N SER A 45 -6.81 -1.50 -1.23
CA SER A 45 -7.63 -1.93 -2.36
C SER A 45 -7.46 -1.02 -3.58
N ILE A 46 -7.43 0.30 -3.36
CA ILE A 46 -7.17 1.26 -4.43
C ILE A 46 -5.80 1.01 -5.07
N MET A 47 -4.74 0.78 -4.28
CA MET A 47 -3.40 0.51 -4.81
C MET A 47 -3.34 -0.80 -5.61
N ILE A 48 -4.10 -1.82 -5.21
CA ILE A 48 -4.23 -3.08 -5.97
C ILE A 48 -4.96 -2.83 -7.29
N ILE A 49 -6.10 -2.15 -7.26
CA ILE A 49 -6.90 -1.84 -8.46
C ILE A 49 -6.10 -1.00 -9.46
N LEU A 50 -5.28 -0.05 -8.96
CA LEU A 50 -4.40 0.75 -9.80
C LEU A 50 -3.18 -0.01 -10.35
N GLY A 51 -3.06 -1.32 -10.14
CA GLY A 51 -1.95 -2.13 -10.62
C GLY A 51 -0.60 -1.79 -9.98
N ARG A 52 -0.61 -1.22 -8.75
CA ARG A 52 0.63 -0.83 -8.06
C ARG A 52 1.20 -1.93 -7.17
N VAL A 53 0.49 -3.04 -7.10
CA VAL A 53 0.88 -4.22 -6.30
C VAL A 53 0.94 -5.43 -7.24
N ALA A 54 2.01 -6.20 -7.17
CA ALA A 54 2.14 -7.51 -7.82
C ALA A 54 2.45 -8.54 -6.72
N ASP A 55 1.64 -9.59 -6.64
CA ASP A 55 1.61 -10.52 -5.52
C ASP A 55 1.42 -9.75 -4.18
N ASN A 56 2.38 -9.84 -3.28
CA ASN A 56 2.40 -9.11 -2.02
C ASN A 56 3.40 -7.93 -2.02
N LYS A 57 3.88 -7.50 -3.20
CA LYS A 57 4.95 -6.50 -3.33
C LYS A 57 4.43 -5.22 -4.00
N MET A 58 4.80 -4.08 -3.44
CA MET A 58 4.59 -2.77 -4.08
C MET A 58 5.60 -2.60 -5.21
N VAL A 59 5.16 -2.68 -6.47
CA VAL A 59 6.05 -2.64 -7.66
C VAL A 59 6.13 -1.28 -8.34
N ASN A 60 5.21 -0.38 -8.03
CA ASN A 60 5.18 0.96 -8.64
C ASN A 60 5.38 2.04 -7.55
N MET A 61 6.50 1.96 -6.83
CA MET A 61 6.90 2.95 -5.85
C MET A 61 7.79 4.03 -6.49
N GLN A 62 7.68 5.25 -5.99
CA GLN A 62 8.57 6.34 -6.39
C GLN A 62 9.95 6.16 -5.73
N LEU A 63 11.02 6.27 -6.53
CA LEU A 63 12.40 6.08 -6.07
C LEU A 63 12.98 7.36 -5.43
N THR A 64 12.28 7.94 -4.47
CA THR A 64 12.59 9.25 -3.90
C THR A 64 13.65 9.25 -2.80
N ASN A 65 13.98 8.09 -2.24
CA ASN A 65 14.98 7.97 -1.19
C ASN A 65 15.70 6.61 -1.22
N LYS A 66 16.83 6.52 -0.51
CA LYS A 66 17.66 5.32 -0.45
C LYS A 66 16.91 4.06 -0.02
N LYS A 67 15.98 4.19 0.96
CA LYS A 67 15.19 3.06 1.46
C LYS A 67 14.26 2.49 0.39
N LEU A 68 13.62 3.34 -0.42
CA LEU A 68 12.75 2.90 -1.50
C LEU A 68 13.53 2.31 -2.67
N ILE A 69 14.69 2.88 -3.00
CA ILE A 69 15.61 2.32 -4.00
C ILE A 69 16.07 0.92 -3.55
N ASP A 70 16.58 0.77 -2.31
CA ASP A 70 17.03 -0.52 -1.78
C ASP A 70 15.90 -1.57 -1.80
N ARG A 71 14.69 -1.17 -1.44
CA ARG A 71 13.51 -2.05 -1.50
C ARG A 71 13.21 -2.48 -2.95
N GLY A 72 13.25 -1.54 -3.91
CA GLY A 72 13.03 -1.83 -5.33
C GLY A 72 14.10 -2.78 -5.88
N VAL A 73 15.36 -2.57 -5.52
CA VAL A 73 16.48 -3.46 -5.89
C VAL A 73 16.25 -4.87 -5.37
N LYS A 74 15.89 -5.03 -4.09
CA LYS A 74 15.61 -6.35 -3.50
C LYS A 74 14.45 -7.07 -4.19
N ILE A 75 13.40 -6.33 -4.55
CA ILE A 75 12.28 -6.90 -5.31
C ILE A 75 12.75 -7.40 -6.68
N LEU A 76 13.58 -6.63 -7.41
CA LEU A 76 14.12 -7.04 -8.70
C LEU A 76 15.03 -8.25 -8.57
N MET A 77 15.95 -8.26 -7.61
CA MET A 77 16.83 -9.40 -7.35
C MET A 77 16.03 -10.69 -7.12
N ASP A 78 15.00 -10.60 -6.30
CA ASP A 78 14.14 -11.74 -5.96
C ASP A 78 13.28 -12.20 -7.16
N THR A 79 12.69 -11.27 -7.89
CA THR A 79 11.78 -11.57 -9.00
C THR A 79 12.53 -12.07 -10.25
N LEU A 80 13.64 -11.43 -10.60
CA LEU A 80 14.43 -11.74 -11.80
C LEU A 80 15.61 -12.69 -11.53
N LYS A 81 15.78 -13.12 -10.27
CA LYS A 81 16.89 -13.98 -9.82
C LYS A 81 18.27 -13.37 -10.11
N ILE A 82 18.40 -12.06 -10.05
CA ILE A 82 19.65 -11.35 -10.24
C ILE A 82 20.47 -11.44 -8.95
N GLY A 83 21.66 -12.07 -9.01
CA GLY A 83 22.52 -12.27 -7.84
C GLY A 83 23.32 -11.03 -7.41
N HIS A 84 23.45 -10.01 -8.26
CA HIS A 84 24.30 -8.85 -7.99
C HIS A 84 23.45 -7.59 -7.75
N TYR A 85 23.63 -6.97 -6.59
CA TYR A 85 22.90 -5.77 -6.16
C TYR A 85 23.06 -4.59 -7.13
N GLU A 86 24.27 -4.26 -7.56
CA GLU A 86 24.51 -3.12 -8.46
C GLU A 86 23.88 -3.33 -9.85
N THR A 87 23.84 -4.56 -10.36
CA THR A 87 23.14 -4.88 -11.61
C THR A 87 21.65 -4.59 -11.50
N ALA A 88 20.99 -5.06 -10.44
CA ALA A 88 19.57 -4.82 -10.19
C ALA A 88 19.28 -3.33 -9.93
N LYS A 89 20.20 -2.63 -9.26
CA LYS A 89 20.07 -1.19 -9.01
C LYS A 89 20.17 -0.36 -10.28
N ASN A 90 21.13 -0.67 -11.16
CA ASN A 90 21.28 -0.01 -12.44
C ASN A 90 20.04 -0.21 -13.32
N LEU A 91 19.51 -1.45 -13.37
CA LEU A 91 18.27 -1.77 -14.06
C LEU A 91 17.08 -0.96 -13.50
N LEU A 92 16.95 -0.89 -12.17
CA LEU A 92 15.91 -0.10 -11.53
C LEU A 92 15.97 1.39 -11.87
N ILE A 93 17.18 1.98 -11.81
CA ILE A 93 17.38 3.39 -12.08
C ILE A 93 17.13 3.70 -13.56
N GLN A 94 17.60 2.84 -14.47
CA GLN A 94 17.42 2.98 -15.91
C GLN A 94 15.95 3.01 -16.31
N HIS A 95 15.12 2.16 -15.71
CA HIS A 95 13.70 2.03 -16.05
C HIS A 95 12.76 2.86 -15.15
N GLY A 96 13.28 3.43 -14.06
CA GLY A 96 12.55 4.33 -13.15
C GLY A 96 11.45 3.67 -12.30
N SER A 97 11.14 2.38 -12.52
CA SER A 97 10.21 1.61 -11.69
C SER A 97 10.48 0.11 -11.77
N VAL A 98 10.09 -0.62 -10.71
CA VAL A 98 10.22 -2.07 -10.64
C VAL A 98 9.43 -2.76 -11.76
N SER A 99 8.19 -2.32 -12.03
CA SER A 99 7.34 -2.89 -13.08
C SER A 99 8.00 -2.80 -14.46
N LYS A 100 8.46 -1.59 -14.85
CA LYS A 100 9.13 -1.37 -16.14
C LYS A 100 10.44 -2.15 -16.25
N ALA A 101 11.19 -2.25 -15.16
CA ALA A 101 12.42 -3.04 -15.14
C ALA A 101 12.14 -4.54 -15.34
N ILE A 102 11.08 -5.07 -14.73
CA ILE A 102 10.67 -6.48 -14.93
C ILE A 102 10.21 -6.71 -16.39
N GLU A 103 9.39 -5.81 -16.93
CA GLU A 103 8.90 -5.90 -18.32
C GLU A 103 10.06 -5.90 -19.33
N SER A 104 11.05 -5.02 -19.13
CA SER A 104 12.20 -4.91 -20.03
C SER A 104 13.17 -6.09 -19.96
N TYR A 105 13.17 -6.84 -18.85
CA TYR A 105 14.08 -7.97 -18.62
C TYR A 105 13.47 -9.31 -19.08
N ARG A 106 12.16 -9.36 -19.36
CA ARG A 106 11.55 -10.57 -19.96
C ARG A 106 11.97 -10.68 -21.42
N PRO A 107 12.53 -11.83 -21.82
CA PRO A 107 12.86 -12.11 -23.21
C PRO A 107 11.60 -12.15 -24.10
#